data_bc3373e7a2950abd5418ae97a89096ea
#
_entry.id   bc3373e7a2950abd5418ae97a89096ea
#
_cell.length_a   1.000
_cell.length_b   1.000
_cell.length_c   1.000
_cell.angle_alpha   90.00
_cell.angle_beta   90.00
_cell.angle_gamma   90.00
#
_symmetry.space_group_name_H-M   'P 1'
#
loop_
_entity.id
_entity.type
_entity.pdbx_description
1 polymer ?
#
loop_
_entity_poly.entity_id
_entity_poly.type
_entity_poly.pdbx_seq_one_letter_code
_entity_poly.pdbx_strand_id
1 'polypeptide(L)'
;GIRALWNHIIDVSVSDLKKNYAALNVEFDLWKGESDVQDIIPGMVEKMKNDGYAHESEGALVVDVKEETDTKEVPPCMILKSDGASLYNTTDLATIVDRMEKYQPDKLIYMTDKRQDLYFEQVFRCARKTGLVKPETQLIHIGFGTMNGKDGKPFKTREGGVMRLENLIREINEEMYRKIAENREMEKEEAEETSKVVALSAVKYGDLSNQASKDYIFDIDRFTSFEGDTGPYILYTIVRIKSILKKYNEQSGGDN
;
A
#
# COMPACT_ATOMS: atom_id res chain seq x y z
N GLY A 1 15.79 -9.83 27.54
CA GLY A 1 16.70 -10.40 26.55
C GLY A 1 16.41 -9.91 25.13
N ILE A 2 17.17 -10.35 24.14
CA ILE A 2 17.09 -9.90 22.73
C ILE A 2 15.66 -10.00 22.16
N ARG A 3 14.92 -11.06 22.49
CA ARG A 3 13.52 -11.25 22.02
C ARG A 3 12.58 -10.18 22.58
N ALA A 4 12.77 -9.74 23.82
CA ALA A 4 11.97 -8.68 24.43
C ALA A 4 12.25 -7.33 23.75
N LEU A 5 13.50 -7.05 23.43
CA LEU A 5 13.90 -5.86 22.68
C LEU A 5 13.32 -5.88 21.27
N TRP A 6 13.37 -7.01 20.57
CA TRP A 6 12.79 -7.19 19.25
C TRP A 6 11.27 -6.95 19.26
N ASN A 7 10.55 -7.56 20.20
CA ASN A 7 9.11 -7.34 20.36
C ASN A 7 8.79 -5.85 20.58
N HIS A 8 9.57 -5.19 21.44
CA HIS A 8 9.38 -3.77 21.71
C HIS A 8 9.58 -2.91 20.44
N ILE A 9 10.61 -3.19 19.65
CA ILE A 9 10.86 -2.47 18.38
C ILE A 9 9.72 -2.69 17.38
N ILE A 10 9.22 -3.91 17.27
CA ILE A 10 8.07 -4.23 16.41
C ILE A 10 6.81 -3.49 16.87
N ASP A 11 6.51 -3.50 18.17
CA ASP A 11 5.35 -2.83 18.74
C ASP A 11 5.38 -1.32 18.48
N VAL A 12 6.54 -0.69 18.66
CA VAL A 12 6.74 0.75 18.37
C VAL A 12 6.54 1.03 16.88
N SER A 13 7.15 0.21 16.00
CA SER A 13 7.05 0.39 14.54
C SER A 13 5.60 0.21 14.04
N VAL A 14 4.90 -0.81 14.51
CA VAL A 14 3.49 -1.06 14.15
C VAL A 14 2.60 0.05 14.68
N SER A 15 2.83 0.53 15.91
CA SER A 15 2.09 1.65 16.49
C SER A 15 2.24 2.93 15.65
N ASP A 16 3.46 3.21 15.19
CA ASP A 16 3.73 4.38 14.33
C ASP A 16 3.05 4.25 12.95
N LEU A 17 3.12 3.09 12.33
CA LEU A 17 2.40 2.80 11.09
C LEU A 17 0.90 2.97 11.25
N LYS A 18 0.31 2.48 12.33
CA LYS A 18 -1.13 2.62 12.62
C LYS A 18 -1.58 4.07 12.72
N LYS A 19 -0.75 4.95 13.29
CA LYS A 19 -1.03 6.40 13.34
C LYS A 19 -1.13 7.00 11.94
N ASN A 20 -0.19 6.66 11.06
CA ASN A 20 -0.18 7.15 9.68
C ASN A 20 -1.40 6.63 8.90
N TYR A 21 -1.76 5.36 9.05
CA TYR A 21 -2.95 4.81 8.41
C TYR A 21 -4.24 5.43 8.94
N ALA A 22 -4.33 5.66 10.26
CA ALA A 22 -5.47 6.35 10.86
C ALA A 22 -5.61 7.78 10.31
N ALA A 23 -4.50 8.52 10.15
CA ALA A 23 -4.50 9.85 9.55
C ALA A 23 -5.00 9.84 8.08
N LEU A 24 -4.79 8.75 7.36
CA LEU A 24 -5.30 8.53 5.99
C LEU A 24 -6.71 7.91 5.96
N ASN A 25 -7.32 7.67 7.10
CA ASN A 25 -8.59 6.94 7.22
C ASN A 25 -8.55 5.58 6.51
N VAL A 26 -7.47 4.84 6.75
CA VAL A 26 -7.22 3.49 6.23
C VAL A 26 -7.18 2.51 7.38
N GLU A 27 -7.95 1.44 7.28
CA GLU A 27 -8.01 0.35 8.23
C GLU A 27 -7.67 -0.97 7.55
N PHE A 28 -7.09 -1.89 8.32
CA PHE A 28 -6.77 -3.25 7.85
C PHE A 28 -7.41 -4.27 8.79
N ASP A 29 -7.97 -5.31 8.22
CA ASP A 29 -8.57 -6.41 8.98
C ASP A 29 -7.50 -7.28 9.66
N LEU A 30 -6.31 -7.37 9.07
CA LEU A 30 -5.22 -8.20 9.54
C LEU A 30 -3.91 -7.41 9.58
N TRP A 31 -3.19 -7.56 10.68
CA TRP A 31 -1.84 -7.05 10.88
C TRP A 31 -0.88 -8.21 11.04
N LYS A 32 -0.23 -8.60 9.94
CA LYS A 32 0.72 -9.70 9.91
C LYS A 32 2.06 -9.25 9.35
N GLY A 33 3.12 -9.76 9.94
CA GLY A 33 4.49 -9.53 9.50
C GLY A 33 5.16 -10.81 9.00
N GLU A 34 6.36 -10.67 8.48
CA GLU A 34 7.16 -11.77 7.96
C GLU A 34 7.47 -12.85 9.03
N SER A 35 7.54 -12.46 10.30
CA SER A 35 7.78 -13.38 11.41
C SER A 35 6.62 -14.33 11.70
N ASP A 36 5.41 -14.00 11.24
CA ASP A 36 4.20 -14.79 11.53
C ASP A 36 4.11 -16.08 10.73
N VAL A 37 4.94 -16.24 9.71
CA VAL A 37 4.95 -17.40 8.80
C VAL A 37 6.23 -18.24 8.89
N GLN A 38 7.13 -17.93 9.81
CA GLN A 38 8.42 -18.61 9.93
C GLN A 38 8.28 -20.13 10.19
N ASP A 39 7.27 -20.54 10.94
CA ASP A 39 7.03 -21.94 11.26
C ASP A 39 6.55 -22.77 10.04
N ILE A 40 6.04 -22.12 9.00
CA ILE A 40 5.59 -22.74 7.74
C ILE A 40 6.77 -23.08 6.84
N ILE A 41 7.84 -22.31 6.89
CA ILE A 41 8.96 -22.39 5.94
C ILE A 41 9.60 -23.77 5.88
N PRO A 42 10.00 -24.43 6.99
CA PRO A 42 10.65 -25.73 6.89
C PRO A 42 9.84 -26.80 6.16
N GLY A 43 8.57 -26.93 6.49
CA GLY A 43 7.66 -27.88 5.84
C GLY A 43 7.43 -27.58 4.37
N MET A 44 7.27 -26.31 4.03
CA MET A 44 7.13 -25.87 2.63
C MET A 44 8.37 -26.20 1.79
N VAL A 45 9.54 -25.89 2.31
CA VAL A 45 10.83 -26.13 1.62
C VAL A 45 11.05 -27.62 1.43
N GLU A 46 10.82 -28.44 2.46
CA GLU A 46 10.94 -29.90 2.39
C GLU A 46 10.01 -30.49 1.34
N LYS A 47 8.76 -30.02 1.28
CA LYS A 47 7.80 -30.43 0.26
C LYS A 47 8.27 -30.09 -1.16
N MET A 48 8.79 -28.88 -1.37
CA MET A 48 9.33 -28.47 -2.69
C MET A 48 10.50 -29.35 -3.14
N LYS A 49 11.39 -29.76 -2.19
CA LYS A 49 12.47 -30.71 -2.47
C LYS A 49 11.94 -32.11 -2.83
N ASN A 50 11.04 -32.64 -2.01
CA ASN A 50 10.50 -34.00 -2.18
C ASN A 50 9.67 -34.13 -3.46
N ASP A 51 8.96 -33.07 -3.86
CA ASP A 51 8.21 -33.03 -5.12
C ASP A 51 9.13 -32.82 -6.35
N GLY A 52 10.43 -32.60 -6.15
CA GLY A 52 11.42 -32.45 -7.22
C GLY A 52 11.45 -31.07 -7.87
N TYR A 53 10.80 -30.07 -7.30
CA TYR A 53 10.80 -28.71 -7.85
C TYR A 53 12.00 -27.89 -7.41
N ALA A 54 12.43 -28.05 -6.16
CA ALA A 54 13.57 -27.31 -5.62
C ALA A 54 14.87 -28.11 -5.76
N HIS A 55 15.90 -27.45 -6.29
CA HIS A 55 17.23 -28.03 -6.47
C HIS A 55 18.33 -27.03 -6.13
N GLU A 56 19.53 -27.52 -5.89
CA GLU A 56 20.70 -26.69 -5.64
C GLU A 56 21.21 -26.06 -6.95
N SER A 57 21.52 -24.77 -6.88
CA SER A 57 22.15 -24.00 -7.94
C SER A 57 23.11 -23.00 -7.30
N GLU A 58 24.40 -23.09 -7.63
CA GLU A 58 25.44 -22.21 -7.08
C GLU A 58 25.44 -22.13 -5.53
N GLY A 59 25.12 -23.25 -4.90
CA GLY A 59 25.01 -23.36 -3.44
C GLY A 59 23.69 -22.91 -2.83
N ALA A 60 22.83 -22.24 -3.58
CA ALA A 60 21.49 -21.84 -3.12
C ALA A 60 20.43 -22.88 -3.54
N LEU A 61 19.31 -22.91 -2.84
CA LEU A 61 18.14 -23.70 -3.21
C LEU A 61 17.21 -22.87 -4.07
N VAL A 62 16.87 -23.33 -5.26
CA VAL A 62 16.06 -22.59 -6.23
C VAL A 62 14.96 -23.44 -6.85
N VAL A 63 13.93 -22.78 -7.39
CA VAL A 63 12.91 -23.37 -8.25
C VAL A 63 12.94 -22.66 -9.59
N ASP A 64 13.11 -23.42 -10.68
CA ASP A 64 13.08 -22.87 -12.03
C ASP A 64 11.67 -22.43 -12.40
N VAL A 65 11.55 -21.18 -12.85
CA VAL A 65 10.26 -20.56 -13.19
C VAL A 65 10.20 -20.03 -14.62
N LYS A 66 11.25 -20.24 -15.40
CA LYS A 66 11.30 -19.85 -16.80
C LYS A 66 10.24 -20.63 -17.60
N GLU A 67 9.55 -19.92 -18.49
CA GLU A 67 8.57 -20.47 -19.43
C GLU A 67 9.09 -20.33 -20.87
N GLU A 68 8.66 -21.22 -21.76
CA GLU A 68 9.06 -21.20 -23.18
C GLU A 68 8.62 -19.93 -23.91
N THR A 69 7.55 -19.29 -23.42
CA THR A 69 7.00 -18.06 -23.99
C THR A 69 7.72 -16.79 -23.54
N ASP A 70 8.70 -16.92 -22.66
CA ASP A 70 9.41 -15.75 -22.13
C ASP A 70 10.25 -15.07 -23.21
N THR A 71 10.02 -13.78 -23.39
CA THR A 71 10.80 -12.91 -24.28
C THR A 71 12.02 -12.29 -23.60
N LYS A 72 12.04 -12.36 -22.26
CA LYS A 72 13.14 -11.87 -21.41
C LYS A 72 13.60 -12.99 -20.50
N GLU A 73 14.82 -12.88 -20.02
CA GLU A 73 15.35 -13.80 -19.02
C GLU A 73 14.56 -13.65 -17.71
N VAL A 74 14.06 -14.79 -17.23
CA VAL A 74 13.41 -14.88 -15.91
C VAL A 74 14.26 -15.82 -15.05
N PRO A 75 15.04 -15.27 -14.10
CA PRO A 75 15.89 -16.07 -13.23
C PRO A 75 15.06 -17.03 -12.35
N PRO A 76 15.65 -18.13 -11.87
CA PRO A 76 14.99 -19.01 -10.92
C PRO A 76 14.53 -18.27 -9.66
N CYS A 77 13.40 -18.72 -9.07
CA CYS A 77 12.97 -18.24 -7.77
C CYS A 77 13.86 -18.83 -6.69
N MET A 78 14.54 -17.98 -5.94
CA MET A 78 15.41 -18.42 -4.86
C MET A 78 14.58 -18.79 -3.63
N ILE A 79 14.78 -19.99 -3.10
CA ILE A 79 14.03 -20.50 -1.94
C ILE A 79 14.84 -20.34 -0.65
N LEU A 80 16.14 -20.68 -0.67
CA LEU A 80 17.08 -20.49 0.43
C LEU A 80 18.41 -19.99 -0.09
N LYS A 81 19.10 -19.20 0.70
CA LYS A 81 20.50 -18.80 0.46
C LYS A 81 21.43 -20.00 0.60
N SER A 82 22.69 -19.83 0.18
CA SER A 82 23.75 -20.84 0.31
C SER A 82 24.06 -21.24 1.75
N ASP A 83 23.78 -20.36 2.71
CA ASP A 83 23.91 -20.63 4.15
C ASP A 83 22.63 -21.24 4.77
N GLY A 84 21.63 -21.55 3.96
CA GLY A 84 20.34 -22.08 4.39
C GLY A 84 19.37 -21.04 4.95
N ALA A 85 19.72 -19.76 4.92
CA ALA A 85 18.86 -18.70 5.43
C ALA A 85 17.70 -18.40 4.48
N SER A 86 16.57 -18.00 5.05
CA SER A 86 15.39 -17.52 4.32
C SER A 86 15.64 -16.17 3.64
N LEU A 87 14.90 -15.94 2.57
CA LEU A 87 14.84 -14.69 1.81
C LEU A 87 13.42 -14.14 1.85
N TYR A 88 13.24 -12.95 1.27
CA TYR A 88 11.88 -12.40 1.04
C TYR A 88 11.01 -13.36 0.21
N ASN A 89 11.59 -14.00 -0.80
CA ASN A 89 10.91 -15.03 -1.61
C ASN A 89 10.34 -16.16 -0.72
N THR A 90 11.15 -16.67 0.20
CA THR A 90 10.74 -17.74 1.11
C THR A 90 9.56 -17.31 1.98
N THR A 91 9.67 -16.12 2.55
CA THR A 91 8.64 -15.56 3.42
C THR A 91 7.35 -15.26 2.66
N ASP A 92 7.44 -14.71 1.46
CA ASP A 92 6.26 -14.43 0.63
C ASP A 92 5.57 -15.71 0.16
N LEU A 93 6.32 -16.75 -0.19
CA LEU A 93 5.74 -18.07 -0.50
C LEU A 93 5.06 -18.68 0.72
N ALA A 94 5.68 -18.61 1.89
CA ALA A 94 5.08 -19.08 3.15
C ALA A 94 3.82 -18.29 3.52
N THR A 95 3.80 -17.00 3.22
CA THR A 95 2.61 -16.14 3.39
C THR A 95 1.47 -16.58 2.47
N ILE A 96 1.76 -16.99 1.24
CA ILE A 96 0.75 -17.56 0.33
C ILE A 96 0.17 -18.84 0.92
N VAL A 97 1.01 -19.73 1.44
CA VAL A 97 0.55 -20.96 2.13
C VAL A 97 -0.40 -20.62 3.29
N ASP A 98 0.00 -19.70 4.16
CA ASP A 98 -0.81 -19.27 5.30
C ASP A 98 -2.19 -18.72 4.88
N ARG A 99 -2.20 -17.90 3.85
CA ARG A 99 -3.44 -17.29 3.32
C ARG A 99 -4.35 -18.34 2.67
N MET A 100 -3.79 -19.26 1.90
CA MET A 100 -4.56 -20.33 1.28
C MET A 100 -5.16 -21.29 2.32
N GLU A 101 -4.42 -21.63 3.36
CA GLU A 101 -4.92 -22.50 4.43
C GLU A 101 -6.02 -21.85 5.26
N LYS A 102 -5.85 -20.57 5.61
CA LYS A 102 -6.77 -19.86 6.53
C LYS A 102 -7.99 -19.27 5.85
N TYR A 103 -7.84 -18.74 4.65
CA TYR A 103 -8.87 -17.93 4.00
C TYR A 103 -9.36 -18.50 2.68
N GLN A 104 -8.61 -19.37 2.03
CA GLN A 104 -8.91 -19.93 0.70
C GLN A 104 -9.36 -18.87 -0.33
N PRO A 105 -8.60 -17.79 -0.51
CA PRO A 105 -9.02 -16.68 -1.34
C PRO A 105 -9.08 -17.07 -2.81
N ASP A 106 -10.06 -16.53 -3.54
CA ASP A 106 -10.11 -16.63 -5.00
C ASP A 106 -9.05 -15.76 -5.66
N LYS A 107 -8.64 -14.70 -4.97
CA LYS A 107 -7.72 -13.70 -5.49
C LYS A 107 -6.79 -13.18 -4.39
N LEU A 108 -5.49 -13.16 -4.68
CA LEU A 108 -4.46 -12.49 -3.89
C LEU A 108 -3.91 -11.30 -4.68
N ILE A 109 -4.04 -10.11 -4.11
CA ILE A 109 -3.56 -8.87 -4.73
C ILE A 109 -2.44 -8.29 -3.88
N TYR A 110 -1.29 -8.09 -4.51
CA TYR A 110 -0.10 -7.48 -3.89
C TYR A 110 0.09 -6.08 -4.45
N MET A 111 0.10 -5.09 -3.57
CA MET A 111 0.34 -3.70 -3.95
C MET A 111 1.70 -3.26 -3.41
N THR A 112 2.66 -3.14 -4.30
CA THR A 112 4.04 -2.71 -3.99
C THR A 112 4.59 -1.82 -5.11
N ASP A 113 5.81 -1.33 -4.93
CA ASP A 113 6.49 -0.57 -5.97
C ASP A 113 6.63 -1.38 -7.27
N LYS A 114 6.39 -0.74 -8.42
CA LYS A 114 6.47 -1.37 -9.75
C LYS A 114 7.85 -1.98 -10.07
N ARG A 115 8.91 -1.54 -9.38
CA ARG A 115 10.24 -2.12 -9.53
C ARG A 115 10.30 -3.57 -9.06
N GLN A 116 9.29 -4.04 -8.32
CA GLN A 116 9.16 -5.42 -7.86
C GLN A 116 8.35 -6.32 -8.81
N ASP A 117 8.01 -5.87 -10.01
CA ASP A 117 7.22 -6.66 -10.96
C ASP A 117 7.85 -8.02 -11.26
N LEU A 118 9.15 -8.05 -11.60
CA LEU A 118 9.87 -9.31 -11.90
C LEU A 118 9.93 -10.22 -10.67
N TYR A 119 10.14 -9.65 -9.49
CA TYR A 119 10.17 -10.39 -8.24
C TYR A 119 8.84 -11.12 -7.99
N PHE A 120 7.70 -10.45 -8.11
CA PHE A 120 6.39 -11.07 -7.95
C PHE A 120 6.05 -12.04 -9.07
N GLU A 121 6.51 -11.80 -10.28
CA GLU A 121 6.40 -12.77 -11.38
C GLU A 121 7.08 -14.09 -10.99
N GLN A 122 8.29 -14.05 -10.46
CA GLN A 122 9.01 -15.23 -9.98
C GLN A 122 8.28 -15.93 -8.83
N VAL A 123 7.84 -15.19 -7.82
CA VAL A 123 7.11 -15.73 -6.67
C VAL A 123 5.81 -16.39 -7.09
N PHE A 124 5.03 -15.74 -7.94
CA PHE A 124 3.75 -16.26 -8.41
C PHE A 124 3.90 -17.51 -9.28
N ARG A 125 4.85 -17.53 -10.18
CA ARG A 125 5.17 -18.72 -10.99
C ARG A 125 5.62 -19.88 -10.11
N CYS A 126 6.45 -19.61 -9.11
CA CYS A 126 6.88 -20.62 -8.14
C CYS A 126 5.68 -21.17 -7.35
N ALA A 127 4.81 -20.30 -6.83
CA ALA A 127 3.62 -20.73 -6.10
C ALA A 127 2.69 -21.60 -6.94
N ARG A 128 2.47 -21.28 -8.22
CA ARG A 128 1.66 -22.08 -9.14
C ARG A 128 2.31 -23.42 -9.45
N LYS A 129 3.57 -23.40 -9.83
CA LYS A 129 4.33 -24.59 -10.22
C LYS A 129 4.41 -25.61 -9.10
N THR A 130 4.64 -25.15 -7.88
CA THR A 130 4.79 -26.00 -6.69
C THR A 130 3.47 -26.35 -6.00
N GLY A 131 2.34 -25.90 -6.56
CA GLY A 131 1.01 -26.23 -6.05
C GLY A 131 0.62 -25.57 -4.72
N LEU A 132 1.20 -24.40 -4.40
CA LEU A 132 0.84 -23.64 -3.19
C LEU A 132 -0.52 -22.95 -3.31
N VAL A 133 -1.02 -22.77 -4.52
CA VAL A 133 -2.33 -22.18 -4.82
C VAL A 133 -3.12 -23.13 -5.71
N LYS A 134 -4.44 -22.99 -5.69
CA LYS A 134 -5.33 -23.71 -6.61
C LYS A 134 -5.15 -23.15 -8.03
N PRO A 135 -5.40 -23.94 -9.09
CA PRO A 135 -5.30 -23.47 -10.47
C PRO A 135 -6.15 -22.22 -10.78
N GLU A 136 -7.33 -22.13 -10.16
CA GLU A 136 -8.27 -21.03 -10.32
C GLU A 136 -7.93 -19.77 -9.51
N THR A 137 -7.07 -19.87 -8.50
CA THR A 137 -6.68 -18.73 -7.67
C THR A 137 -5.89 -17.72 -8.48
N GLN A 138 -6.35 -16.47 -8.48
CA GLN A 138 -5.67 -15.39 -9.18
C GLN A 138 -4.58 -14.78 -8.29
N LEU A 139 -3.37 -14.64 -8.83
CA LEU A 139 -2.26 -13.95 -8.20
C LEU A 139 -1.95 -12.69 -9.02
N ILE A 140 -2.11 -11.53 -8.39
CA ILE A 140 -2.03 -10.24 -9.08
C ILE A 140 -1.05 -9.34 -8.34
N HIS A 141 -0.09 -8.78 -9.08
CA HIS A 141 0.74 -7.69 -8.62
C HIS A 141 0.27 -6.38 -9.25
N ILE A 142 0.00 -5.39 -8.41
CA ILE A 142 -0.27 -4.02 -8.83
C ILE A 142 0.93 -3.18 -8.40
N GLY A 143 1.83 -2.94 -9.35
CA GLY A 143 3.00 -2.11 -9.13
C GLY A 143 2.65 -0.63 -9.22
N PHE A 144 2.91 0.14 -8.16
CA PHE A 144 2.68 1.58 -8.17
C PHE A 144 3.97 2.36 -8.50
N GLY A 145 3.76 3.54 -9.07
CA GLY A 145 4.82 4.49 -9.39
C GLY A 145 5.27 5.31 -8.18
N THR A 146 6.23 6.18 -8.41
CA THR A 146 6.81 7.06 -7.40
C THR A 146 6.07 8.39 -7.35
N MET A 147 5.81 8.86 -6.13
CA MET A 147 5.39 10.23 -5.86
C MET A 147 6.63 11.13 -5.88
N ASN A 148 6.66 12.08 -6.81
CA ASN A 148 7.79 12.99 -7.00
C ASN A 148 7.43 14.41 -6.55
N GLY A 149 8.45 15.20 -6.21
CA GLY A 149 8.32 16.63 -6.02
C GLY A 149 8.26 17.40 -7.34
N LYS A 150 8.11 18.73 -7.28
CA LYS A 150 8.05 19.63 -8.45
C LYS A 150 9.30 19.57 -9.34
N ASP A 151 10.44 19.16 -8.79
CA ASP A 151 11.70 18.94 -9.52
C ASP A 151 11.75 17.61 -10.30
N GLY A 152 10.68 16.82 -10.27
CA GLY A 152 10.60 15.50 -10.91
C GLY A 152 11.42 14.41 -10.22
N LYS A 153 11.96 14.68 -9.03
CA LYS A 153 12.71 13.72 -8.21
C LYS A 153 11.85 13.24 -7.04
N PRO A 154 12.18 12.09 -6.41
CA PRO A 154 11.46 11.61 -5.25
C PRO A 154 11.31 12.71 -4.19
N PHE A 155 10.13 12.77 -3.57
CA PHE A 155 9.79 13.82 -2.62
C PHE A 155 10.79 13.88 -1.47
N LYS A 156 11.35 15.06 -1.20
CA LYS A 156 12.37 15.29 -0.16
C LYS A 156 11.96 16.42 0.78
N THR A 157 12.48 16.38 2.00
CA THR A 157 12.40 17.51 2.92
C THR A 157 13.24 18.67 2.41
N ARG A 158 12.99 19.89 2.95
CA ARG A 158 13.81 21.08 2.64
C ARG A 158 15.30 20.88 2.92
N GLU A 159 15.64 19.99 3.86
CA GLU A 159 17.01 19.64 4.25
C GLU A 159 17.63 18.54 3.39
N GLY A 160 16.89 18.04 2.38
CA GLY A 160 17.38 17.03 1.42
C GLY A 160 17.18 15.57 1.85
N GLY A 161 16.55 15.31 3.00
CA GLY A 161 16.16 13.95 3.44
C GLY A 161 14.90 13.44 2.75
N VAL A 162 14.62 12.14 2.90
CA VAL A 162 13.37 11.54 2.43
C VAL A 162 12.19 12.12 3.22
N MET A 163 11.15 12.59 2.53
CA MET A 163 9.92 13.07 3.15
C MET A 163 9.19 11.90 3.82
N ARG A 164 8.98 11.99 5.12
CA ARG A 164 8.12 11.06 5.85
C ARG A 164 6.66 11.39 5.57
N LEU A 165 5.82 10.36 5.45
CA LEU A 165 4.38 10.52 5.23
C LEU A 165 3.72 11.40 6.30
N GLU A 166 4.08 11.24 7.55
CA GLU A 166 3.61 12.07 8.66
C GLU A 166 3.88 13.57 8.43
N ASN A 167 5.07 13.92 7.94
CA ASN A 167 5.42 15.31 7.64
C ASN A 167 4.61 15.85 6.45
N LEU A 168 4.43 15.04 5.42
CA LEU A 168 3.59 15.41 4.27
C LEU A 168 2.15 15.68 4.68
N ILE A 169 1.55 14.80 5.48
CA ILE A 169 0.19 14.97 6.01
C ILE A 169 0.11 16.26 6.84
N ARG A 170 1.09 16.51 7.69
CA ARG A 170 1.13 17.73 8.50
C ARG A 170 1.20 18.99 7.63
N GLU A 171 2.10 19.03 6.64
CA GLU A 171 2.23 20.19 5.73
C GLU A 171 0.92 20.46 4.97
N ILE A 172 0.24 19.43 4.52
CA ILE A 172 -1.04 19.58 3.83
C ILE A 172 -2.14 20.05 4.79
N ASN A 173 -2.17 19.54 6.03
CA ASN A 173 -3.11 20.02 7.05
C ASN A 173 -2.88 21.51 7.37
N GLU A 174 -1.64 21.94 7.52
CA GLU A 174 -1.28 23.34 7.78
C GLU A 174 -1.69 24.24 6.61
N GLU A 175 -1.45 23.83 5.38
CA GLU A 175 -1.86 24.58 4.19
C GLU A 175 -3.39 24.70 4.09
N MET A 176 -4.11 23.61 4.32
CA MET A 176 -5.58 23.63 4.32
C MET A 176 -6.14 24.46 5.46
N TYR A 177 -5.57 24.36 6.66
CA TYR A 177 -5.97 25.19 7.79
C TYR A 177 -5.80 26.68 7.47
N ARG A 178 -4.67 27.07 6.87
CA ARG A 178 -4.43 28.46 6.46
C ARG A 178 -5.52 28.96 5.51
N LYS A 179 -5.86 28.17 4.48
CA LYS A 179 -6.91 28.51 3.50
C LYS A 179 -8.30 28.60 4.12
N ILE A 180 -8.65 27.72 5.02
CA ILE A 180 -9.98 27.66 5.66
C ILE A 180 -10.11 28.73 6.75
N ALA A 181 -9.06 28.98 7.53
CA ALA A 181 -9.05 29.99 8.59
C ALA A 181 -9.10 31.44 8.07
N GLU A 182 -8.87 31.68 6.79
CA GLU A 182 -9.13 32.97 6.14
C GLU A 182 -10.63 33.33 6.15
N ASN A 183 -11.50 32.33 6.28
CA ASN A 183 -12.93 32.53 6.50
C ASN A 183 -13.19 32.87 7.98
N ARG A 184 -13.40 34.17 8.25
CA ARG A 184 -13.58 34.71 9.61
C ARG A 184 -14.89 34.29 10.30
N GLU A 185 -15.80 33.61 9.61
CA GLU A 185 -17.08 33.16 10.15
C GLU A 185 -16.99 31.79 10.85
N MET A 186 -15.86 31.10 10.73
CA MET A 186 -15.64 29.76 11.27
C MET A 186 -14.87 29.81 12.59
N GLU A 187 -15.39 29.11 13.61
CA GLU A 187 -14.68 28.95 14.88
C GLU A 187 -13.38 28.16 14.67
N LYS A 188 -12.38 28.42 15.51
CA LYS A 188 -11.04 27.84 15.38
C LYS A 188 -11.06 26.30 15.37
N GLU A 189 -11.80 25.71 16.30
CA GLU A 189 -11.89 24.25 16.43
C GLU A 189 -12.57 23.62 15.20
N GLU A 190 -13.63 24.24 14.71
CA GLU A 190 -14.30 23.82 13.47
C GLU A 190 -13.37 23.93 12.27
N ALA A 191 -12.57 25.00 12.18
CA ALA A 191 -11.59 25.17 11.11
C ALA A 191 -10.48 24.11 11.17
N GLU A 192 -10.01 23.72 12.36
CA GLU A 192 -9.03 22.66 12.54
C GLU A 192 -9.58 21.29 12.10
N GLU A 193 -10.80 20.94 12.49
CA GLU A 193 -11.43 19.67 12.09
C GLU A 193 -11.74 19.63 10.59
N THR A 194 -12.31 20.69 10.05
CA THR A 194 -12.63 20.80 8.63
C THR A 194 -11.36 20.73 7.78
N SER A 195 -10.28 21.36 8.21
CA SER A 195 -9.01 21.34 7.46
C SER A 195 -8.42 19.93 7.36
N LYS A 196 -8.53 19.11 8.41
CA LYS A 196 -8.09 17.72 8.38
C LYS A 196 -8.86 16.88 7.36
N VAL A 197 -10.19 17.03 7.32
CA VAL A 197 -11.04 16.31 6.36
C VAL A 197 -10.73 16.73 4.93
N VAL A 198 -10.60 18.02 4.67
CA VAL A 198 -10.32 18.55 3.34
C VAL A 198 -8.89 18.21 2.91
N ALA A 199 -7.92 18.27 3.81
CA ALA A 199 -6.54 17.85 3.55
C ALA A 199 -6.46 16.36 3.19
N LEU A 200 -7.17 15.51 3.90
CA LEU A 200 -7.26 14.09 3.59
C LEU A 200 -7.82 13.85 2.19
N SER A 201 -8.86 14.56 1.81
CA SER A 201 -9.42 14.47 0.46
C SER A 201 -8.43 14.91 -0.62
N ALA A 202 -7.63 15.95 -0.35
CA ALA A 202 -6.61 16.44 -1.25
C ALA A 202 -5.53 15.38 -1.52
N VAL A 203 -5.03 14.73 -0.46
CA VAL A 203 -4.04 13.65 -0.57
C VAL A 203 -4.58 12.45 -1.31
N LYS A 204 -5.71 11.92 -0.86
CA LYS A 204 -6.29 10.68 -1.43
C LYS A 204 -6.69 10.86 -2.89
N TYR A 205 -7.38 11.93 -3.20
CA TYR A 205 -7.78 12.18 -4.58
C TYR A 205 -6.58 12.51 -5.46
N GLY A 206 -5.64 13.31 -4.97
CA GLY A 206 -4.41 13.64 -5.69
C GLY A 206 -3.61 12.38 -6.07
N ASP A 207 -3.46 11.44 -5.16
CA ASP A 207 -2.79 10.17 -5.41
C ASP A 207 -3.61 9.25 -6.34
N LEU A 208 -4.84 8.96 -5.97
CA LEU A 208 -5.68 7.96 -6.64
C LEU A 208 -6.22 8.40 -8.01
N SER A 209 -6.17 9.68 -8.35
CA SER A 209 -6.53 10.18 -9.68
C SER A 209 -5.49 9.87 -10.75
N ASN A 210 -4.30 9.42 -10.36
CA ASN A 210 -3.25 8.99 -11.28
C ASN A 210 -3.36 7.49 -11.58
N GLN A 211 -2.87 7.11 -12.75
CA GLN A 211 -2.70 5.69 -13.07
C GLN A 211 -1.68 5.07 -12.11
N ALA A 212 -2.04 3.97 -11.43
CA ALA A 212 -1.23 3.38 -10.38
C ALA A 212 0.25 3.14 -10.77
N SER A 213 0.50 2.62 -11.96
CA SER A 213 1.85 2.27 -12.44
C SER A 213 2.71 3.46 -12.88
N LYS A 214 2.15 4.68 -12.91
CA LYS A 214 2.88 5.87 -13.35
C LYS A 214 3.40 6.68 -12.19
N ASP A 215 4.62 7.20 -12.36
CA ASP A 215 5.15 8.25 -11.50
C ASP A 215 4.34 9.53 -11.71
N TYR A 216 4.14 10.30 -10.66
CA TYR A 216 3.45 11.58 -10.75
C TYR A 216 4.10 12.63 -9.84
N ILE A 217 3.81 13.89 -10.13
CA ILE A 217 4.27 15.02 -9.33
C ILE A 217 3.21 15.37 -8.31
N PHE A 218 3.58 15.32 -7.03
CA PHE A 218 2.75 15.80 -5.94
C PHE A 218 2.96 17.32 -5.78
N ASP A 219 1.96 18.09 -6.17
CA ASP A 219 1.93 19.54 -6.06
C ASP A 219 0.89 19.93 -5.01
N ILE A 220 1.38 20.37 -3.82
CA ILE A 220 0.52 20.73 -2.70
C ILE A 220 -0.44 21.86 -3.09
N ASP A 221 0.03 22.88 -3.80
CA ASP A 221 -0.80 24.02 -4.21
C ASP A 221 -1.95 23.59 -5.12
N ARG A 222 -1.65 22.70 -6.08
CA ARG A 222 -2.64 22.16 -7.01
C ARG A 222 -3.65 21.26 -6.30
N PHE A 223 -3.17 20.32 -5.48
CA PHE A 223 -4.03 19.32 -4.83
C PHE A 223 -4.90 19.89 -3.73
N THR A 224 -4.48 20.98 -3.12
CA THR A 224 -5.24 21.71 -2.09
C THR A 224 -6.12 22.82 -2.66
N SER A 225 -6.18 23.00 -3.97
CA SER A 225 -7.05 23.98 -4.63
C SER A 225 -8.52 23.59 -4.50
N PHE A 226 -9.39 24.58 -4.31
CA PHE A 226 -10.85 24.41 -4.36
C PHE A 226 -11.41 24.54 -5.78
N GLU A 227 -10.55 24.61 -6.78
CA GLU A 227 -10.91 24.69 -8.18
C GLU A 227 -10.28 23.54 -8.97
N GLY A 228 -10.95 23.10 -10.03
CA GLY A 228 -10.46 22.05 -10.91
C GLY A 228 -10.74 20.64 -10.40
N ASP A 229 -9.90 19.71 -10.82
CA ASP A 229 -10.04 18.27 -10.51
C ASP A 229 -9.25 17.93 -9.23
N THR A 230 -9.85 18.21 -8.08
CA THR A 230 -9.24 18.05 -6.77
C THR A 230 -10.19 17.47 -5.73
N GLY A 231 -9.66 16.86 -4.67
CA GLY A 231 -10.43 16.39 -3.53
C GLY A 231 -11.25 17.49 -2.86
N PRO A 232 -10.66 18.66 -2.53
CA PRO A 232 -11.40 19.80 -1.99
C PRO A 232 -12.58 20.26 -2.87
N TYR A 233 -12.41 20.28 -4.17
CA TYR A 233 -13.50 20.64 -5.09
C TYR A 233 -14.65 19.62 -5.09
N ILE A 234 -14.34 18.34 -5.04
CA ILE A 234 -15.33 17.27 -4.93
C ILE A 234 -16.12 17.40 -3.64
N LEU A 235 -15.46 17.61 -2.49
CA LEU A 235 -16.13 17.85 -1.21
C LEU A 235 -17.03 19.08 -1.25
N TYR A 236 -16.55 20.18 -1.84
CA TYR A 236 -17.35 21.38 -2.03
C TYR A 236 -18.61 21.11 -2.87
N THR A 237 -18.48 20.35 -3.94
CA THR A 237 -19.60 19.93 -4.78
C THR A 237 -20.63 19.10 -4.02
N ILE A 238 -20.17 18.14 -3.20
CA ILE A 238 -21.03 17.32 -2.34
C ILE A 238 -21.80 18.18 -1.34
N VAL A 239 -21.12 19.13 -0.69
CA VAL A 239 -21.76 20.06 0.26
C VAL A 239 -22.83 20.90 -0.41
N ARG A 240 -22.59 21.39 -1.63
CA ARG A 240 -23.59 22.14 -2.41
C ARG A 240 -24.80 21.28 -2.75
N ILE A 241 -24.58 20.06 -3.22
CA ILE A 241 -25.67 19.12 -3.53
C ILE A 241 -26.52 18.85 -2.28
N LYS A 242 -25.88 18.54 -1.15
CA LYS A 242 -26.58 18.31 0.12
C LYS A 242 -27.39 19.53 0.57
N SER A 243 -26.85 20.73 0.41
CA SER A 243 -27.54 21.97 0.74
C SER A 243 -28.79 22.19 -0.14
N ILE A 244 -28.69 21.91 -1.43
CA ILE A 244 -29.82 22.00 -2.37
C ILE A 244 -30.92 21.00 -2.00
N LEU A 245 -30.53 19.73 -1.77
CA LEU A 245 -31.47 18.68 -1.37
C LEU A 245 -32.17 19.00 -0.05
N LYS A 246 -31.42 19.53 0.94
CA LYS A 246 -32.00 19.95 2.21
C LYS A 246 -33.07 21.02 2.02
N LYS A 247 -32.77 22.07 1.25
CA LYS A 247 -33.72 23.15 0.94
C LYS A 247 -34.96 22.63 0.20
N TYR A 248 -34.76 21.73 -0.76
CA TYR A 248 -35.86 21.10 -1.47
C TYR A 248 -36.77 20.31 -0.55
N ASN A 249 -36.22 19.48 0.33
CA ASN A 249 -37.00 18.71 1.30
C ASN A 249 -37.76 19.61 2.31
N GLU A 250 -37.13 20.71 2.75
CA GLU A 250 -37.79 21.69 3.65
C GLU A 250 -38.96 22.39 2.95
N GLN A 251 -38.85 22.67 1.66
CA GLN A 251 -39.91 23.29 0.86
C GLN A 251 -41.00 22.30 0.46
N SER A 252 -40.65 21.04 0.18
CA SER A 252 -41.58 19.99 -0.25
C SER A 252 -42.27 19.28 0.90
N GLY A 253 -41.73 19.30 2.11
CA GLY A 253 -42.29 18.71 3.31
C GLY A 253 -43.37 19.56 3.99
N GLY A 254 -43.74 20.70 3.43
CA GLY A 254 -44.78 21.58 3.89
C GLY A 254 -46.19 21.29 3.31
N ASP A 255 -46.31 20.33 2.40
CA ASP A 255 -47.58 19.90 1.80
C ASP A 255 -47.87 18.42 2.12
N ASN A 256 -48.12 18.10 3.41
CA ASN A 256 -48.87 16.90 3.86
C ASN A 256 -49.53 17.16 5.19
#